data_70ea2f368bb46bf8ac1d6fa45f63ecaf
#
_entry.id   70ea2f368bb46bf8ac1d6fa45f63ecaf
#
_cell.length_a   1.000
_cell.length_b   1.000
_cell.length_c   1.000
_cell.angle_alpha   90.00
_cell.angle_beta   90.00
_cell.angle_gamma   90.00
#
_symmetry.space_group_name_H-M   'P 1'
#
loop_
_entity.id
_entity.type
_entity.pdbx_description
1 polymer ?
#
loop_
_entity_poly.entity_id
_entity_poly.type
_entity_poly.pdbx_seq_one_letter_code
_entity_poly.pdbx_strand_id
1 'polypeptide(L)'
;MTGTAYTPEGVPSDSEQPGTETGTAEAGGTLPQKLRTIEEELAEQGIYYGTTSGDSMEPLLHHRRQTIVLKPLEDGERAERGDVILVKREDGHYVLHRVVRVLPEGGYLTRGDNRLHRDPPVPEEQVLARFDGYYRGTDFVPVDSARYRAYVLFWVKNPCRFAYLAARGAARRAKRKLKRKTK
;
A
#
# COMPACT_ATOMS: atom_id res chain seq x y z
N MET A 1 -35.98 15.36 5.85
CA MET A 1 -36.41 14.23 6.69
C MET A 1 -35.12 13.63 7.24
N THR A 2 -34.84 14.08 8.35
CA THR A 2 -34.45 13.64 9.69
C THR A 2 -33.26 12.65 9.70
N GLY A 3 -32.08 13.23 9.88
CA GLY A 3 -30.87 12.51 10.27
C GLY A 3 -30.95 12.10 11.74
N THR A 4 -30.57 10.87 12.03
CA THR A 4 -30.39 10.38 13.39
C THR A 4 -28.90 10.39 13.73
N ALA A 5 -28.56 11.31 14.63
CA ALA A 5 -27.21 11.37 15.22
C ALA A 5 -27.07 10.23 16.25
N TYR A 6 -25.96 9.51 16.16
CA TYR A 6 -25.54 8.54 17.18
C TYR A 6 -24.68 9.25 18.23
N THR A 7 -25.15 9.24 19.48
CA THR A 7 -24.42 9.72 20.65
C THR A 7 -23.94 8.51 21.46
N PRO A 8 -22.67 8.39 21.82
CA PRO A 8 -22.22 7.36 22.77
C PRO A 8 -22.35 7.89 24.20
N GLU A 9 -23.19 7.23 25.00
CA GLU A 9 -23.23 7.44 26.46
C GLU A 9 -22.36 6.42 27.20
N GLY A 10 -21.71 6.92 28.26
CA GLY A 10 -21.50 6.18 29.48
C GLY A 10 -20.12 5.61 29.77
N VAL A 11 -19.26 6.42 30.39
CA VAL A 11 -18.15 5.96 31.22
C VAL A 11 -18.64 5.91 32.67
N PRO A 12 -18.53 4.80 33.42
CA PRO A 12 -18.58 4.83 34.86
C PRO A 12 -17.19 4.88 35.46
N SER A 13 -16.93 5.92 36.25
CA SER A 13 -15.89 5.93 37.30
C SER A 13 -16.42 5.13 38.48
N ASP A 14 -15.62 4.24 39.11
CA ASP A 14 -15.33 4.33 40.52
C ASP A 14 -14.21 3.36 40.98
N SER A 15 -13.44 3.90 41.85
CA SER A 15 -12.39 3.36 42.67
C SER A 15 -12.85 2.24 43.61
N GLU A 16 -12.07 1.16 43.72
CA GLU A 16 -11.77 0.49 45.03
C GLU A 16 -10.69 -0.59 44.87
N GLN A 17 -9.58 -0.46 45.58
CA GLN A 17 -8.71 -1.53 46.06
C GLN A 17 -8.97 -1.73 47.55
N PRO A 18 -8.63 -2.85 48.26
CA PRO A 18 -7.58 -3.83 47.92
C PRO A 18 -7.97 -5.31 48.24
N GLY A 19 -7.18 -6.23 47.73
CA GLY A 19 -7.26 -7.63 48.15
C GLY A 19 -6.09 -8.44 47.57
N THR A 20 -5.05 -8.64 48.36
CA THR A 20 -3.94 -9.59 48.11
C THR A 20 -4.45 -11.01 48.17
N GLU A 21 -4.37 -11.73 47.02
CA GLU A 21 -4.29 -13.20 47.05
C GLU A 21 -3.25 -13.69 46.05
N THR A 22 -2.27 -14.38 46.57
CA THR A 22 -1.25 -15.15 45.91
C THR A 22 -1.88 -16.30 45.14
N GLY A 23 -2.00 -16.14 43.81
CA GLY A 23 -2.40 -17.20 42.90
C GLY A 23 -1.30 -17.42 41.87
N THR A 24 -0.78 -18.64 41.88
CA THR A 24 0.19 -19.24 40.96
C THR A 24 -0.03 -18.80 39.53
N ALA A 25 0.94 -18.12 38.92
CA ALA A 25 0.96 -17.76 37.50
C ALA A 25 1.11 -19.05 36.67
N GLU A 26 0.02 -19.54 36.10
CA GLU A 26 0.09 -20.40 34.95
C GLU A 26 0.59 -19.55 33.76
N ALA A 27 1.78 -19.89 33.29
CA ALA A 27 2.33 -19.36 32.05
C ALA A 27 1.47 -19.83 30.88
N GLY A 28 0.42 -19.10 30.59
CA GLY A 28 -0.32 -19.20 29.35
C GLY A 28 0.59 -18.80 28.20
N GLY A 29 1.33 -19.76 27.65
CA GLY A 29 2.11 -19.58 26.44
C GLY A 29 1.16 -19.17 25.33
N THR A 30 1.20 -17.87 24.96
CA THR A 30 0.58 -17.38 23.74
C THR A 30 1.24 -18.11 22.58
N LEU A 31 0.52 -19.07 21.99
CA LEU A 31 0.97 -19.72 20.77
C LEU A 31 1.37 -18.64 19.77
N PRO A 32 2.52 -18.76 19.08
CA PRO A 32 2.91 -17.78 18.09
C PRO A 32 1.79 -17.67 17.07
N GLN A 33 1.13 -16.52 17.01
CA GLN A 33 0.15 -16.25 15.96
C GLN A 33 0.89 -16.40 14.63
N LYS A 34 0.49 -17.40 13.85
CA LYS A 34 0.98 -17.61 12.49
C LYS A 34 0.74 -16.28 11.76
N LEU A 35 1.81 -15.62 11.35
CA LEU A 35 1.71 -14.42 10.52
C LEU A 35 0.92 -14.79 9.26
N ARG A 36 -0.24 -14.18 9.08
CA ARG A 36 -1.07 -14.39 7.91
C ARG A 36 -0.39 -13.80 6.69
N THR A 37 -0.58 -14.43 5.56
CA THR A 37 -0.14 -13.88 4.28
C THR A 37 -1.14 -12.82 3.80
N ILE A 38 -0.73 -11.97 2.86
CA ILE A 38 -1.61 -10.96 2.26
C ILE A 38 -2.80 -11.65 1.58
N GLU A 39 -2.57 -12.79 0.94
CA GLU A 39 -3.60 -13.58 0.27
C GLU A 39 -4.63 -14.14 1.24
N GLU A 40 -4.18 -14.66 2.40
CA GLU A 40 -5.06 -15.16 3.45
C GLU A 40 -5.95 -14.05 4.00
N GLU A 41 -5.39 -12.84 4.24
CA GLU A 41 -6.16 -11.69 4.72
C GLU A 41 -7.17 -11.19 3.67
N LEU A 42 -6.76 -11.09 2.40
CA LEU A 42 -7.65 -10.69 1.31
C LEU A 42 -8.80 -11.70 1.13
N ALA A 43 -8.52 -13.00 1.21
CA ALA A 43 -9.54 -14.03 1.05
C ALA A 43 -10.56 -14.07 2.21
N GLU A 44 -10.10 -13.83 3.45
CA GLU A 44 -10.97 -13.86 4.62
C GLU A 44 -11.76 -12.57 4.83
N GLN A 45 -11.11 -11.41 4.63
CA GLN A 45 -11.65 -10.12 5.00
C GLN A 45 -12.12 -9.28 3.81
N GLY A 46 -11.76 -9.66 2.58
CA GLY A 46 -12.03 -8.86 1.39
C GLY A 46 -11.28 -7.52 1.35
N ILE A 47 -10.36 -7.30 2.30
CA ILE A 47 -9.60 -6.06 2.42
C ILE A 47 -8.27 -6.35 3.14
N TYR A 48 -7.23 -5.63 2.74
CA TYR A 48 -5.91 -5.69 3.37
C TYR A 48 -5.42 -4.30 3.76
N TYR A 49 -4.87 -4.20 4.96
CA TYR A 49 -4.21 -3.00 5.47
C TYR A 49 -2.73 -3.29 5.70
N GLY A 50 -1.87 -2.50 5.10
CA GLY A 50 -0.43 -2.70 5.26
C GLY A 50 0.38 -1.47 4.91
N THR A 51 1.72 -1.61 4.97
CA THR A 51 2.63 -0.53 4.58
C THR A 51 3.48 -0.94 3.40
N THR A 52 3.89 0.03 2.59
CA THR A 52 4.79 -0.23 1.45
C THR A 52 6.26 -0.17 1.87
N SER A 53 7.07 -1.06 1.29
CA SER A 53 8.52 -1.02 1.40
C SER A 53 9.14 -0.49 0.10
N GLY A 54 10.12 0.40 0.22
CA GLY A 54 10.79 0.99 -0.93
C GLY A 54 10.28 2.37 -1.31
N ASP A 55 10.80 2.91 -2.41
CA ASP A 55 10.53 4.27 -2.89
C ASP A 55 9.87 4.30 -4.28
N SER A 56 9.39 3.15 -4.79
CA SER A 56 8.89 3.03 -6.16
C SER A 56 7.62 3.83 -6.41
N MET A 57 6.81 4.04 -5.38
CA MET A 57 5.53 4.75 -5.44
C MET A 57 5.60 6.18 -4.86
N GLU A 58 6.80 6.69 -4.57
CA GLU A 58 6.96 8.10 -4.22
C GLU A 58 6.57 9.03 -5.40
N PRO A 59 6.05 10.21 -5.10
CA PRO A 59 5.80 10.83 -3.81
C PRO A 59 4.44 10.44 -3.17
N LEU A 60 3.64 9.58 -3.80
CA LEU A 60 2.34 9.16 -3.25
C LEU A 60 2.51 8.41 -1.93
N LEU A 61 3.32 7.36 -1.98
CA LEU A 61 3.57 6.45 -0.86
C LEU A 61 5.06 6.46 -0.50
N HIS A 62 5.36 6.81 0.74
CA HIS A 62 6.71 6.78 1.27
C HIS A 62 6.96 5.51 2.07
N HIS A 63 8.19 5.02 2.03
CA HIS A 63 8.62 3.82 2.74
C HIS A 63 8.12 3.78 4.18
N ARG A 64 7.27 2.81 4.49
CA ARG A 64 6.70 2.51 5.82
C ARG A 64 6.04 3.69 6.54
N ARG A 65 5.49 4.66 5.79
CA ARG A 65 4.86 5.85 6.41
C ARG A 65 3.35 5.83 6.37
N GLN A 66 2.78 5.39 5.25
CA GLN A 66 1.34 5.36 5.07
C GLN A 66 0.84 3.94 5.14
N THR A 67 -0.30 3.76 5.80
CA THR A 67 -1.07 2.53 5.67
C THR A 67 -1.84 2.57 4.36
N ILE A 68 -1.64 1.57 3.53
CA ILE A 68 -2.38 1.38 2.28
C ILE A 68 -3.59 0.49 2.51
N VAL A 69 -4.59 0.67 1.68
CA VAL A 69 -5.79 -0.17 1.65
C VAL A 69 -5.85 -0.84 0.28
N LEU A 70 -5.96 -2.16 0.30
CA LEU A 70 -6.07 -2.99 -0.90
C LEU A 70 -7.36 -3.80 -0.85
N LYS A 71 -8.02 -3.96 -2.00
CA LYS A 71 -9.19 -4.82 -2.18
C LYS A 71 -8.95 -5.79 -3.32
N PRO A 72 -9.39 -7.05 -3.22
CA PRO A 72 -9.34 -7.95 -4.35
C PRO A 72 -10.16 -7.38 -5.52
N LEU A 73 -9.86 -7.77 -6.74
CA LEU A 73 -10.73 -7.53 -7.87
C LEU A 73 -11.94 -8.45 -7.75
N GLU A 74 -13.11 -7.99 -8.17
CA GLU A 74 -14.32 -8.81 -8.23
C GLU A 74 -14.20 -9.87 -9.33
N ASP A 75 -14.98 -10.94 -9.23
CA ASP A 75 -14.97 -12.00 -10.23
C ASP A 75 -15.31 -11.45 -11.62
N GLY A 76 -14.38 -11.65 -12.56
CA GLY A 76 -14.49 -11.12 -13.92
C GLY A 76 -14.09 -9.65 -14.07
N GLU A 77 -13.77 -8.96 -12.97
CA GLU A 77 -13.24 -7.59 -13.02
C GLU A 77 -11.78 -7.60 -13.45
N ARG A 78 -11.41 -6.64 -14.29
CA ARG A 78 -10.02 -6.42 -14.71
C ARG A 78 -9.55 -5.04 -14.26
N ALA A 79 -8.29 -4.97 -13.88
CA ALA A 79 -7.68 -3.68 -13.59
C ALA A 79 -7.60 -2.83 -14.87
N GLU A 80 -7.82 -1.54 -14.71
CA GLU A 80 -7.78 -0.58 -15.80
C GLU A 80 -6.45 0.19 -15.84
N ARG A 81 -6.22 0.85 -16.97
CA ARG A 81 -5.08 1.76 -17.11
C ARG A 81 -5.21 2.92 -16.11
N GLY A 82 -4.25 3.02 -15.20
CA GLY A 82 -4.22 4.04 -14.14
C GLY A 82 -4.42 3.45 -12.76
N ASP A 83 -5.00 2.26 -12.66
CA ASP A 83 -5.09 1.55 -11.39
C ASP A 83 -3.71 1.23 -10.82
N VAL A 84 -3.63 1.14 -9.51
CA VAL A 84 -2.45 0.63 -8.82
C VAL A 84 -2.81 -0.77 -8.32
N ILE A 85 -2.01 -1.76 -8.72
CA ILE A 85 -2.26 -3.17 -8.40
C ILE A 85 -1.14 -3.76 -7.57
N LEU A 86 -1.51 -4.67 -6.67
CA LEU A 86 -0.58 -5.52 -5.96
C LEU A 86 -0.39 -6.81 -6.75
N VAL A 87 0.85 -7.12 -7.05
CA VAL A 87 1.26 -8.30 -7.82
C VAL A 87 2.17 -9.15 -6.96
N LYS A 88 1.96 -10.47 -6.95
CA LYS A 88 2.91 -11.44 -6.42
C LYS A 88 3.73 -12.01 -7.57
N ARG A 89 5.03 -11.74 -7.58
CA ARG A 89 5.95 -12.27 -8.57
C ARG A 89 6.29 -13.73 -8.30
N GLU A 90 6.82 -14.42 -9.29
CA GLU A 90 7.26 -15.83 -9.19
C GLU A 90 8.32 -16.05 -8.09
N ASP A 91 9.14 -15.03 -7.82
CA ASP A 91 10.13 -15.03 -6.73
C ASP A 91 9.54 -14.80 -5.34
N GLY A 92 8.20 -14.73 -5.25
CA GLY A 92 7.44 -14.50 -4.01
C GLY A 92 7.40 -13.03 -3.55
N HIS A 93 8.04 -12.10 -4.26
CA HIS A 93 8.01 -10.69 -3.89
C HIS A 93 6.70 -10.02 -4.29
N TYR A 94 6.17 -9.20 -3.36
CA TYR A 94 5.01 -8.36 -3.63
C TYR A 94 5.43 -7.01 -4.19
N VAL A 95 4.78 -6.59 -5.27
CA VAL A 95 5.04 -5.32 -5.94
C VAL A 95 3.75 -4.56 -6.11
N LEU A 96 3.71 -3.33 -5.60
CA LEU A 96 2.58 -2.42 -5.76
C LEU A 96 2.96 -1.36 -6.80
N HIS A 97 2.44 -1.48 -8.02
CA HIS A 97 2.75 -0.58 -9.13
C HIS A 97 1.52 -0.20 -9.94
N ARG A 98 1.63 0.89 -10.71
CA ARG A 98 0.55 1.41 -11.54
C ARG A 98 0.48 0.73 -12.89
N VAL A 99 -0.72 0.33 -13.30
CA VAL A 99 -1.02 -0.14 -14.65
C VAL A 99 -0.82 1.00 -15.66
N VAL A 100 0.14 0.86 -16.55
CA VAL A 100 0.40 1.81 -17.63
C VAL A 100 -0.23 1.37 -18.94
N ARG A 101 -0.47 0.07 -19.09
CA ARG A 101 -1.16 -0.53 -20.24
C ARG A 101 -1.78 -1.87 -19.87
N VAL A 102 -2.99 -2.11 -20.32
CA VAL A 102 -3.64 -3.43 -20.33
C VAL A 102 -3.26 -4.10 -21.63
N LEU A 103 -2.85 -5.37 -21.59
CA LEU A 103 -2.40 -6.11 -22.76
C LEU A 103 -3.59 -6.82 -23.41
N PRO A 104 -3.69 -6.83 -24.77
CA PRO A 104 -4.78 -7.51 -25.48
C PRO A 104 -4.83 -9.02 -25.21
N GLU A 105 -3.68 -9.63 -25.07
CA GLU A 105 -3.48 -11.06 -24.78
C GLU A 105 -3.73 -11.45 -23.31
N GLY A 106 -4.09 -10.50 -22.50
CA GLY A 106 -4.25 -10.64 -21.06
C GLY A 106 -3.03 -10.10 -20.28
N GLY A 107 -3.28 -9.68 -19.03
CA GLY A 107 -2.25 -9.13 -18.14
C GLY A 107 -1.96 -7.64 -18.36
N TYR A 108 -0.86 -7.19 -17.76
CA TYR A 108 -0.59 -5.76 -17.57
C TYR A 108 0.88 -5.41 -17.75
N LEU A 109 1.14 -4.21 -18.28
CA LEU A 109 2.41 -3.52 -18.10
C LEU A 109 2.25 -2.54 -16.94
N THR A 110 3.10 -2.68 -15.94
CA THR A 110 3.10 -1.83 -14.76
C THR A 110 4.34 -0.95 -14.67
N ARG A 111 4.27 0.06 -13.81
CA ARG A 111 5.41 0.91 -13.47
C ARG A 111 5.18 1.63 -12.15
N GLY A 112 6.19 1.68 -11.30
CA GLY A 112 6.19 2.53 -10.12
C GLY A 112 6.15 4.02 -10.49
N ASP A 113 5.42 4.81 -9.72
CA ASP A 113 5.27 6.25 -9.96
C ASP A 113 6.60 7.02 -9.84
N ASN A 114 7.61 6.46 -9.19
CA ASN A 114 8.97 6.98 -9.08
C ASN A 114 9.99 6.20 -9.95
N ARG A 115 9.53 5.53 -11.00
CA ARG A 115 10.38 4.74 -11.90
C ARG A 115 10.34 5.27 -13.33
N LEU A 116 11.49 5.17 -14.04
CA LEU A 116 11.60 5.50 -15.46
C LEU A 116 11.15 4.34 -16.34
N HIS A 117 11.54 3.13 -15.98
CA HIS A 117 11.29 1.93 -16.77
C HIS A 117 10.00 1.26 -16.32
N ARG A 118 9.35 0.59 -17.27
CA ARG A 118 8.23 -0.31 -17.02
C ARG A 118 8.76 -1.62 -16.44
N ASP A 119 7.89 -2.30 -15.71
CA ASP A 119 8.15 -3.67 -15.30
C ASP A 119 7.99 -4.62 -16.51
N PRO A 120 8.50 -5.84 -16.43
CA PRO A 120 8.11 -6.90 -17.33
C PRO A 120 6.59 -7.10 -17.34
N PRO A 121 6.00 -7.67 -18.41
CA PRO A 121 4.60 -8.03 -18.44
C PRO A 121 4.20 -8.85 -17.21
N VAL A 122 3.06 -8.52 -16.63
CA VAL A 122 2.48 -9.19 -15.46
C VAL A 122 1.25 -9.94 -15.92
N PRO A 123 1.22 -11.27 -15.80
CA PRO A 123 0.02 -12.06 -16.04
C PRO A 123 -1.12 -11.68 -15.08
N GLU A 124 -2.35 -11.89 -15.51
CA GLU A 124 -3.54 -11.52 -14.74
C GLU A 124 -3.65 -12.29 -13.43
N GLU A 125 -3.28 -13.56 -13.45
CA GLU A 125 -3.27 -14.46 -12.30
C GLU A 125 -2.28 -14.09 -11.20
N GLN A 126 -1.30 -13.22 -11.48
CA GLN A 126 -0.38 -12.71 -10.47
C GLN A 126 -0.93 -11.49 -9.72
N VAL A 127 -2.07 -10.94 -10.16
CA VAL A 127 -2.70 -9.78 -9.53
C VAL A 127 -3.51 -10.24 -8.34
N LEU A 128 -3.15 -9.76 -7.15
CA LEU A 128 -3.83 -10.13 -5.90
C LEU A 128 -4.93 -9.13 -5.52
N ALA A 129 -4.66 -7.84 -5.75
CA ALA A 129 -5.57 -6.79 -5.30
C ALA A 129 -5.34 -5.47 -6.02
N ARG A 130 -6.34 -4.60 -5.95
CA ARG A 130 -6.28 -3.21 -6.39
C ARG A 130 -6.17 -2.28 -5.17
N PHE A 131 -5.40 -1.22 -5.33
CA PHE A 131 -5.25 -0.15 -4.36
C PHE A 131 -6.51 0.71 -4.31
N ASP A 132 -7.12 0.78 -3.12
CA ASP A 132 -8.34 1.53 -2.86
C ASP A 132 -8.06 2.92 -2.26
N GLY A 133 -6.92 3.07 -1.59
CA GLY A 133 -6.50 4.32 -0.98
C GLY A 133 -5.41 4.15 0.05
N TYR A 134 -5.15 5.22 0.80
CA TYR A 134 -4.15 5.21 1.86
C TYR A 134 -4.54 6.15 3.01
N TYR A 135 -3.99 5.89 4.18
CA TYR A 135 -4.14 6.76 5.33
C TYR A 135 -3.00 7.78 5.41
N ARG A 136 -3.35 9.01 5.70
CA ARG A 136 -2.44 10.10 6.04
C ARG A 136 -2.71 10.55 7.47
N GLY A 137 -1.95 10.03 8.42
CA GLY A 137 -2.35 10.08 9.81
C GLY A 137 -3.63 9.27 10.00
N THR A 138 -4.69 9.89 10.46
CA THR A 138 -6.03 9.30 10.64
C THR A 138 -6.92 9.43 9.41
N ASP A 139 -6.59 10.30 8.45
CA ASP A 139 -7.45 10.61 7.33
C ASP A 139 -7.28 9.60 6.20
N PHE A 140 -8.37 8.92 5.82
CA PHE A 140 -8.38 8.06 4.64
C PHE A 140 -8.48 8.89 3.37
N VAL A 141 -7.62 8.62 2.41
CA VAL A 141 -7.58 9.25 1.08
C VAL A 141 -7.88 8.19 0.05
N PRO A 142 -9.13 8.04 -0.41
CA PRO A 142 -9.50 7.07 -1.43
C PRO A 142 -9.03 7.52 -2.82
N VAL A 143 -8.95 6.56 -3.75
CA VAL A 143 -8.47 6.79 -5.13
C VAL A 143 -9.38 7.73 -5.95
N ASP A 144 -10.63 7.88 -5.58
CA ASP A 144 -11.59 8.79 -6.20
C ASP A 144 -11.60 10.20 -5.59
N SER A 145 -10.82 10.44 -4.53
CA SER A 145 -10.72 11.75 -3.88
C SER A 145 -10.11 12.81 -4.80
N ALA A 146 -10.51 14.06 -4.61
CA ALA A 146 -9.92 15.20 -5.33
C ALA A 146 -8.40 15.28 -5.15
N ARG A 147 -7.92 14.92 -3.94
CA ARG A 147 -6.50 14.90 -3.61
C ARG A 147 -5.73 13.87 -4.43
N TYR A 148 -6.24 12.65 -4.54
CA TYR A 148 -5.61 11.61 -5.34
C TYR A 148 -5.67 11.94 -6.84
N ARG A 149 -6.80 12.46 -7.33
CA ARG A 149 -6.93 12.92 -8.72
C ARG A 149 -5.95 14.04 -9.07
N ALA A 150 -5.77 15.01 -8.16
CA ALA A 150 -4.76 16.07 -8.32
C ALA A 150 -3.36 15.47 -8.41
N TYR A 151 -3.01 14.52 -7.53
CA TYR A 151 -1.73 13.82 -7.62
C TYR A 151 -1.54 13.12 -8.97
N VAL A 152 -2.54 12.39 -9.45
CA VAL A 152 -2.48 11.72 -10.76
C VAL A 152 -2.28 12.72 -11.88
N LEU A 153 -2.98 13.85 -11.85
CA LEU A 153 -2.88 14.89 -12.87
C LEU A 153 -1.50 15.56 -12.87
N PHE A 154 -1.05 16.04 -11.71
CA PHE A 154 0.16 16.86 -11.61
C PHE A 154 1.46 16.06 -11.56
N TRP A 155 1.40 14.80 -11.14
CA TRP A 155 2.59 13.93 -11.08
C TRP A 155 2.57 12.82 -12.10
N VAL A 156 1.54 11.96 -12.10
CA VAL A 156 1.52 10.75 -12.94
C VAL A 156 1.42 11.08 -14.43
N LYS A 157 0.52 12.02 -14.79
CA LYS A 157 0.30 12.44 -16.18
C LYS A 157 1.28 13.52 -16.67
N ASN A 158 2.08 14.10 -15.80
CA ASN A 158 3.03 15.16 -16.16
C ASN A 158 4.25 14.59 -16.91
N PRO A 159 4.50 14.98 -18.17
CA PRO A 159 5.66 14.51 -18.93
C PRO A 159 7.00 14.97 -18.34
N CYS A 160 7.05 16.14 -17.70
CA CYS A 160 8.27 16.65 -17.07
C CYS A 160 8.78 15.77 -15.93
N ARG A 161 7.91 14.91 -15.36
CA ARG A 161 8.30 13.90 -14.37
C ARG A 161 9.47 13.05 -14.86
N PHE A 162 9.46 12.63 -16.11
CA PHE A 162 10.51 11.75 -16.64
C PHE A 162 11.87 12.45 -16.71
N ALA A 163 11.90 13.71 -17.11
CA ALA A 163 13.11 14.53 -17.08
C ALA A 163 13.64 14.69 -15.66
N TYR A 164 12.74 15.00 -14.70
CA TYR A 164 13.09 15.07 -13.29
C TYR A 164 13.66 13.75 -12.75
N LEU A 165 13.02 12.61 -13.02
CA LEU A 165 13.48 11.30 -12.56
C LEU A 165 14.83 10.93 -13.19
N ALA A 166 15.05 11.24 -14.47
CA ALA A 166 16.32 11.02 -15.15
C ALA A 166 17.45 11.85 -14.51
N ALA A 167 17.22 13.14 -14.29
CA ALA A 167 18.18 14.04 -13.64
C ALA A 167 18.51 13.57 -12.21
N ARG A 168 17.49 13.24 -11.40
CA ARG A 168 17.66 12.69 -10.04
C ARG A 168 18.46 11.39 -10.04
N GLY A 169 18.19 10.51 -11.00
CA GLY A 169 18.94 9.26 -11.18
C GLY A 169 20.42 9.49 -11.55
N ALA A 170 20.68 10.45 -12.43
CA ALA A 170 22.05 10.83 -12.80
C ALA A 170 22.82 11.42 -11.59
N ALA A 171 22.19 12.33 -10.83
CA ALA A 171 22.78 12.91 -9.63
C ALA A 171 23.11 11.85 -8.56
N ARG A 172 22.20 10.87 -8.33
CA ARG A 172 22.44 9.76 -7.42
C ARG A 172 23.64 8.89 -7.87
N ARG A 173 23.76 8.61 -9.18
CA ARG A 173 24.91 7.86 -9.75
C ARG A 173 26.20 8.61 -9.57
N ALA A 174 26.23 9.92 -9.85
CA ALA A 174 27.40 10.75 -9.66
C ALA A 174 27.87 10.76 -8.19
N LYS A 175 26.95 10.95 -7.25
CA LYS A 175 27.24 10.92 -5.80
C LYS A 175 27.83 9.56 -5.35
N ARG A 176 27.31 8.45 -5.90
CA ARG A 176 27.83 7.10 -5.60
C ARG A 176 29.26 6.90 -6.15
N LYS A 177 29.56 7.40 -7.37
CA LYS A 177 30.91 7.35 -7.94
C LYS A 177 31.90 8.15 -7.11
N LEU A 178 31.50 9.34 -6.64
CA LEU A 178 32.34 10.19 -5.80
C LEU A 178 32.71 9.51 -4.48
N LYS A 179 31.71 8.92 -3.79
CA LYS A 179 31.93 8.17 -2.54
C LYS A 179 32.82 6.94 -2.69
N ARG A 180 32.90 6.33 -3.91
CA ARG A 180 33.78 5.19 -4.19
C ARG A 180 35.22 5.59 -4.45
N LYS A 181 35.49 6.87 -4.83
CA LYS A 181 36.86 7.37 -5.05
C LYS A 181 37.51 7.92 -3.77
N THR A 182 36.71 8.16 -2.72
CA THR A 182 37.18 8.68 -1.43
C THR A 182 37.32 7.60 -0.34
N LYS A 183 37.16 6.34 -0.71
CA LYS A 183 37.49 5.14 0.07
C LYS A 183 38.63 4.36 -0.60
#